data_4e77572b04be7ed7e2a8769484140dd7
#
_entry.id   4e77572b04be7ed7e2a8769484140dd7
#
_cell.length_a   1.000
_cell.length_b   1.000
_cell.length_c   1.000
_cell.angle_alpha   90.00
_cell.angle_beta   90.00
_cell.angle_gamma   90.00
#
_symmetry.space_group_name_H-M   'P 1'
#
loop_
_entity.id
_entity.type
_entity.pdbx_description
1 polymer ?
#
loop_
_entity_poly.entity_id
_entity_poly.type
_entity_poly.pdbx_seq_one_letter_code
_entity_poly.pdbx_strand_id
1 'polypeptide(L)'
;MSRPTLVLDSALDAVGNTPLVRLDRIAKHEGLKCNLLGKLEYTSAGGSVKDRIAKRMVDCAEQEGKLIPGKSVVIEPTSGNTGIGLAMACAIKGYSVIITMPNKMSLEKEAALRALGAEVVRTPTEAAWDSPESHIGVAQRLQREIPGGIILDQYRNVNNPLAHELTTAPEIIEAVVSTPSTVAHPSSGKVDVVIAGAGTGGTISGIAQGIKKTHNPSCTIVGVDPVGSVLALPAALNDTSESGSYVVEGIGYDFVPDVLSRAPGLINSWVKTSDTDAFAAVQLLIRREGVLVGGSSGSALAGTLAWLRSDEGKTVAQTPGLNVVVMLPDGIRNYIGKEWFLKMALEAEPSPLAQQIAGVLKRPRNEDKGANALLPNGTAPVA
;
A
#
# COMPACT_ATOMS: atom_id res chain seq x y z
N MET A 1 1.16 22.46 -0.17
CA MET A 1 2.35 23.00 0.56
C MET A 1 3.62 22.44 -0.04
N SER A 2 4.61 23.28 -0.33
CA SER A 2 5.97 22.79 -0.56
C SER A 2 6.42 22.03 0.70
N ARG A 3 7.17 20.91 0.53
CA ARG A 3 7.82 20.25 1.67
C ARG A 3 8.51 21.31 2.54
N PRO A 4 8.39 21.27 3.87
CA PRO A 4 9.04 22.25 4.71
C PRO A 4 10.53 22.29 4.40
N THR A 5 11.05 23.51 4.18
CA THR A 5 12.49 23.75 3.99
C THR A 5 13.24 23.78 5.33
N LEU A 6 12.55 23.45 6.42
CA LEU A 6 13.08 23.46 7.78
C LEU A 6 13.67 22.10 8.15
N VAL A 7 14.62 22.12 9.06
CA VAL A 7 15.12 20.91 9.70
C VAL A 7 13.99 20.30 10.52
N LEU A 8 13.70 18.99 10.32
CA LEU A 8 12.72 18.25 11.09
C LEU A 8 13.36 17.68 12.35
N ASP A 9 12.62 17.63 13.45
CA ASP A 9 13.14 17.14 14.73
C ASP A 9 13.39 15.60 14.70
N SER A 10 12.60 14.87 13.91
CA SER A 10 12.77 13.44 13.75
C SER A 10 12.27 12.92 12.39
N ALA A 11 12.62 11.69 12.04
CA ALA A 11 12.08 11.03 10.85
C ALA A 11 10.54 10.84 10.93
N LEU A 12 9.94 10.84 12.13
CA LEU A 12 8.48 10.79 12.30
C LEU A 12 7.79 12.05 11.76
N ASP A 13 8.47 13.18 11.69
CA ASP A 13 7.92 14.41 11.13
C ASP A 13 7.95 14.45 9.61
N ALA A 14 8.68 13.51 9.01
CA ALA A 14 8.66 13.23 7.57
C ALA A 14 7.59 12.23 7.15
N VAL A 15 6.78 11.72 8.08
CA VAL A 15 5.62 10.86 7.79
C VAL A 15 4.50 11.70 7.21
N GLY A 16 3.96 11.26 6.07
CA GLY A 16 2.92 11.99 5.35
C GLY A 16 3.49 13.06 4.40
N ASN A 17 2.70 14.08 4.10
CA ASN A 17 3.00 15.12 3.09
C ASN A 17 3.48 14.51 1.77
N THR A 18 2.87 13.41 1.37
CA THR A 18 3.23 12.66 0.16
C THR A 18 2.71 13.37 -1.08
N PRO A 19 3.42 13.33 -2.22
CA PRO A 19 2.99 14.02 -3.41
C PRO A 19 1.79 13.35 -4.08
N LEU A 20 0.97 14.18 -4.74
CA LEU A 20 -0.01 13.77 -5.73
C LEU A 20 0.56 14.06 -7.11
N VAL A 21 0.68 13.04 -7.97
CA VAL A 21 1.37 13.12 -9.25
C VAL A 21 0.42 12.79 -10.40
N ARG A 22 0.52 13.51 -11.51
CA ARG A 22 -0.25 13.21 -12.73
C ARG A 22 0.28 11.94 -13.39
N LEU A 23 -0.62 11.06 -13.77
CA LEU A 23 -0.33 9.83 -14.53
C LEU A 23 -0.78 10.01 -15.98
N ASP A 24 -0.32 11.09 -16.62
CA ASP A 24 -0.80 11.55 -17.93
C ASP A 24 -0.43 10.61 -19.08
N ARG A 25 0.70 9.88 -18.98
CA ARG A 25 1.10 8.91 -20.01
C ARG A 25 0.21 7.68 -19.99
N ILE A 26 -0.22 7.25 -18.80
CA ILE A 26 -1.20 6.17 -18.63
C ILE A 26 -2.56 6.67 -19.10
N ALA A 27 -3.01 7.84 -18.66
CA ALA A 27 -4.28 8.42 -19.10
C ALA A 27 -4.39 8.50 -20.63
N LYS A 28 -3.35 8.99 -21.30
CA LYS A 28 -3.27 9.03 -22.75
C LYS A 28 -3.30 7.65 -23.39
N HIS A 29 -2.56 6.68 -22.82
CA HIS A 29 -2.53 5.32 -23.34
C HIS A 29 -3.89 4.64 -23.28
N GLU A 30 -4.65 4.90 -22.20
CA GLU A 30 -5.97 4.34 -21.95
C GLU A 30 -7.11 5.16 -22.59
N GLY A 31 -6.79 6.27 -23.29
CA GLY A 31 -7.80 7.13 -23.92
C GLY A 31 -8.67 7.89 -22.92
N LEU A 32 -8.19 8.11 -21.70
CA LEU A 32 -8.90 8.86 -20.68
C LEU A 32 -8.82 10.36 -20.94
N LYS A 33 -9.92 11.06 -20.64
CA LYS A 33 -10.00 12.53 -20.68
C LYS A 33 -10.00 13.17 -19.30
N CYS A 34 -10.33 12.41 -18.26
CA CYS A 34 -10.21 12.84 -16.88
C CYS A 34 -8.74 12.94 -16.45
N ASN A 35 -8.46 13.68 -15.38
CA ASN A 35 -7.17 13.71 -14.74
C ASN A 35 -6.97 12.43 -13.91
N LEU A 36 -5.99 11.62 -14.25
CA LEU A 36 -5.58 10.47 -13.45
C LEU A 36 -4.40 10.89 -12.57
N LEU A 37 -4.57 10.78 -11.25
CA LEU A 37 -3.63 11.30 -10.24
C LEU A 37 -3.22 10.16 -9.29
N GLY A 38 -1.92 9.95 -9.10
CA GLY A 38 -1.38 8.96 -8.17
C GLY A 38 -0.92 9.59 -6.86
N LYS A 39 -1.42 9.14 -5.71
CA LYS A 39 -0.94 9.52 -4.37
C LYS A 39 0.20 8.60 -3.96
N LEU A 40 1.43 9.12 -3.95
CA LEU A 40 2.66 8.34 -3.79
C LEU A 40 3.01 8.13 -2.30
N GLU A 41 2.33 7.20 -1.63
CA GLU A 41 2.54 6.94 -0.19
C GLU A 41 3.92 6.33 0.13
N TYR A 42 4.60 5.74 -0.85
CA TYR A 42 5.95 5.22 -0.64
C TYR A 42 7.03 6.31 -0.42
N THR A 43 6.69 7.57 -0.61
CA THR A 43 7.59 8.69 -0.30
C THR A 43 7.56 9.11 1.16
N SER A 44 6.72 8.48 1.98
CA SER A 44 6.72 8.59 3.43
C SER A 44 8.02 8.02 4.02
N ALA A 45 8.38 8.41 5.24
CA ALA A 45 9.68 8.12 5.87
C ALA A 45 10.02 6.62 5.94
N GLY A 46 9.05 5.77 6.31
CA GLY A 46 9.20 4.31 6.37
C GLY A 46 8.87 3.60 5.05
N GLY A 47 8.47 4.36 4.02
CA GLY A 47 8.25 3.86 2.66
C GLY A 47 6.85 3.32 2.36
N SER A 48 5.85 3.61 3.19
CA SER A 48 4.48 3.16 2.93
C SER A 48 3.39 4.01 3.60
N VAL A 49 2.16 3.82 3.15
CA VAL A 49 0.94 4.37 3.74
C VAL A 49 0.77 4.03 5.23
N LYS A 50 1.39 2.95 5.69
CA LYS A 50 1.27 2.45 7.07
C LYS A 50 2.06 3.26 8.09
N ASP A 51 3.00 4.08 7.65
CA ASP A 51 3.74 4.98 8.54
C ASP A 51 2.80 5.94 9.26
N ARG A 52 1.74 6.38 8.58
CA ARG A 52 0.73 7.29 9.12
C ARG A 52 -0.02 6.68 10.30
N ILE A 53 -0.52 5.45 10.11
CA ILE A 53 -1.25 4.77 11.18
C ILE A 53 -0.33 4.38 12.33
N ALA A 54 0.90 3.94 12.04
CA ALA A 54 1.89 3.59 13.05
C ALA A 54 2.22 4.79 13.94
N LYS A 55 2.58 5.94 13.34
CA LYS A 55 2.82 7.18 14.08
C LYS A 55 1.62 7.55 14.94
N ARG A 56 0.41 7.63 14.36
CA ARG A 56 -0.78 8.05 15.08
C ARG A 56 -1.16 7.11 16.22
N MET A 57 -1.12 5.78 15.99
CA MET A 57 -1.46 4.81 17.05
C MET A 57 -0.49 4.89 18.22
N VAL A 58 0.80 5.07 17.96
CA VAL A 58 1.81 5.24 19.02
C VAL A 58 1.60 6.57 19.75
N ASP A 59 1.47 7.69 19.03
CA ASP A 59 1.28 9.01 19.63
C ASP A 59 0.01 9.08 20.51
N CYS A 60 -1.09 8.51 20.04
CA CYS A 60 -2.34 8.46 20.82
C CYS A 60 -2.23 7.53 22.04
N ALA A 61 -1.58 6.37 21.90
CA ALA A 61 -1.39 5.47 23.02
C ALA A 61 -0.48 6.06 24.12
N GLU A 62 0.51 6.87 23.76
CA GLU A 62 1.31 7.67 24.72
C GLU A 62 0.45 8.71 25.41
N GLN A 63 -0.33 9.49 24.65
CA GLN A 63 -1.21 10.53 25.21
C GLN A 63 -2.24 9.96 26.18
N GLU A 64 -2.71 8.74 25.93
CA GLU A 64 -3.65 8.00 26.77
C GLU A 64 -2.96 7.29 27.96
N GLY A 65 -1.63 7.38 28.06
CA GLY A 65 -0.85 6.70 29.11
C GLY A 65 -0.80 5.17 28.97
N LYS A 66 -1.21 4.63 27.82
CA LYS A 66 -1.13 3.18 27.53
C LYS A 66 0.30 2.74 27.21
N LEU A 67 1.05 3.59 26.48
CA LEU A 67 2.46 3.37 26.18
C LEU A 67 3.33 4.24 27.07
N ILE A 68 4.31 3.60 27.72
CA ILE A 68 5.28 4.27 28.62
C ILE A 68 6.67 3.92 28.13
N PRO A 69 7.49 4.90 27.68
CA PRO A 69 8.85 4.65 27.22
C PRO A 69 9.68 3.90 28.26
N GLY A 70 10.46 2.92 27.82
CA GLY A 70 11.31 2.08 28.67
C GLY A 70 10.57 1.02 29.51
N LYS A 71 9.22 0.96 29.44
CA LYS A 71 8.41 -0.04 30.16
C LYS A 71 7.53 -0.87 29.24
N SER A 72 6.93 -0.24 28.23
CA SER A 72 6.01 -0.92 27.31
C SER A 72 6.76 -1.61 26.19
N VAL A 73 6.23 -2.77 25.76
CA VAL A 73 6.66 -3.52 24.56
C VAL A 73 5.53 -3.49 23.56
N VAL A 74 5.74 -2.86 22.41
CA VAL A 74 4.75 -2.84 21.34
C VAL A 74 4.74 -4.18 20.63
N ILE A 75 3.57 -4.79 20.48
CA ILE A 75 3.39 -6.07 19.79
C ILE A 75 2.35 -5.84 18.68
N GLU A 76 2.65 -6.29 17.45
CA GLU A 76 1.67 -6.12 16.37
C GLU A 76 1.69 -7.34 15.42
N PRO A 77 0.52 -7.93 15.17
CA PRO A 77 0.34 -8.90 14.09
C PRO A 77 0.19 -8.15 12.77
N THR A 78 1.15 -8.34 11.84
CA THR A 78 1.12 -7.57 10.60
C THR A 78 1.82 -8.27 9.44
N SER A 79 1.40 -7.95 8.22
CA SER A 79 2.03 -8.40 6.97
C SER A 79 3.31 -7.64 6.58
N GLY A 80 3.76 -6.69 7.39
CA GLY A 80 5.07 -6.05 7.21
C GLY A 80 5.08 -4.53 7.20
N ASN A 81 4.33 -3.84 6.35
CA ASN A 81 4.41 -2.36 6.26
C ASN A 81 4.01 -1.66 7.57
N THR A 82 2.95 -2.11 8.25
CA THR A 82 2.59 -1.58 9.57
C THR A 82 3.69 -1.85 10.59
N GLY A 83 4.29 -3.04 10.54
CA GLY A 83 5.44 -3.39 11.39
C GLY A 83 6.62 -2.46 11.16
N ILE A 84 6.97 -2.15 9.91
CA ILE A 84 8.06 -1.21 9.58
C ILE A 84 7.76 0.19 10.17
N GLY A 85 6.55 0.70 9.96
CA GLY A 85 6.15 1.99 10.53
C GLY A 85 6.21 2.00 12.07
N LEU A 86 5.72 0.93 12.71
CA LEU A 86 5.79 0.79 14.18
C LEU A 86 7.23 0.63 14.67
N ALA A 87 8.05 -0.19 14.01
CA ALA A 87 9.45 -0.36 14.38
C ALA A 87 10.23 0.96 14.27
N MET A 88 9.97 1.75 13.21
CA MET A 88 10.54 3.09 13.06
C MET A 88 10.10 4.02 14.22
N ALA A 89 8.80 4.05 14.54
CA ALA A 89 8.30 4.87 15.65
C ALA A 89 8.89 4.42 16.99
N CYS A 90 8.95 3.11 17.22
CA CYS A 90 9.50 2.52 18.45
C CYS A 90 11.01 2.81 18.59
N ALA A 91 11.78 2.68 17.51
CA ALA A 91 13.21 3.00 17.51
C ALA A 91 13.48 4.45 17.90
N ILE A 92 12.67 5.41 17.39
CA ILE A 92 12.81 6.83 17.70
C ILE A 92 12.36 7.15 19.13
N LYS A 93 11.28 6.51 19.61
CA LYS A 93 10.65 6.80 20.90
C LYS A 93 11.15 5.93 22.07
N GLY A 94 12.05 4.97 21.79
CA GLY A 94 12.66 4.11 22.82
C GLY A 94 11.76 2.97 23.33
N TYR A 95 10.91 2.41 22.47
CA TYR A 95 10.11 1.22 22.76
C TYR A 95 10.75 -0.05 22.20
N SER A 96 10.67 -1.15 22.94
CA SER A 96 10.85 -2.48 22.36
C SER A 96 9.65 -2.84 21.48
N VAL A 97 9.89 -3.57 20.38
CA VAL A 97 8.82 -3.95 19.46
C VAL A 97 8.96 -5.40 19.00
N ILE A 98 7.84 -6.12 18.98
CA ILE A 98 7.72 -7.50 18.50
C ILE A 98 6.71 -7.51 17.36
N ILE A 99 7.11 -8.07 16.21
CA ILE A 99 6.24 -8.24 15.06
C ILE A 99 6.01 -9.72 14.81
N THR A 100 4.74 -10.11 14.75
CA THR A 100 4.35 -11.46 14.34
C THR A 100 3.86 -11.41 12.89
N MET A 101 4.42 -12.26 12.01
CA MET A 101 4.14 -12.21 10.59
C MET A 101 4.13 -13.60 9.92
N PRO A 102 3.23 -13.85 8.93
CA PRO A 102 3.21 -15.12 8.20
C PRO A 102 4.51 -15.38 7.41
N ASN A 103 4.85 -16.67 7.26
CA ASN A 103 6.06 -17.09 6.54
C ASN A 103 6.11 -16.64 5.07
N LYS A 104 4.97 -16.39 4.42
CA LYS A 104 4.91 -15.93 3.02
C LYS A 104 5.41 -14.49 2.81
N MET A 105 5.57 -13.70 3.88
CA MET A 105 5.97 -12.30 3.75
C MET A 105 7.43 -12.18 3.28
N SER A 106 7.72 -11.09 2.57
CA SER A 106 9.02 -10.86 1.93
C SER A 106 10.17 -10.79 2.93
N LEU A 107 11.34 -11.28 2.52
CA LEU A 107 12.57 -11.24 3.32
C LEU A 107 13.03 -9.79 3.52
N GLU A 108 12.81 -8.91 2.53
CA GLU A 108 13.15 -7.49 2.60
C GLU A 108 12.43 -6.78 3.74
N LYS A 109 11.14 -7.10 3.97
CA LYS A 109 10.38 -6.55 5.09
C LYS A 109 10.93 -7.03 6.43
N GLU A 110 11.25 -8.32 6.55
CA GLU A 110 11.89 -8.84 7.77
C GLU A 110 13.25 -8.20 8.03
N ALA A 111 14.09 -8.07 7.00
CA ALA A 111 15.39 -7.42 7.13
C ALA A 111 15.25 -5.96 7.59
N ALA A 112 14.30 -5.21 7.04
CA ALA A 112 14.01 -3.85 7.47
C ALA A 112 13.54 -3.78 8.93
N LEU A 113 12.67 -4.69 9.37
CA LEU A 113 12.19 -4.78 10.75
C LEU A 113 13.35 -5.05 11.71
N ARG A 114 14.19 -6.05 11.43
CA ARG A 114 15.35 -6.39 12.27
C ARG A 114 16.38 -5.25 12.29
N ALA A 115 16.61 -4.59 11.17
CA ALA A 115 17.50 -3.43 11.13
C ALA A 115 17.01 -2.25 11.99
N LEU A 116 15.68 -2.11 12.15
CA LEU A 116 15.06 -1.14 13.06
C LEU A 116 15.02 -1.61 14.53
N GLY A 117 15.57 -2.79 14.84
CA GLY A 117 15.62 -3.34 16.20
C GLY A 117 14.37 -4.11 16.62
N ALA A 118 13.51 -4.47 15.69
CA ALA A 118 12.33 -5.27 16.02
C ALA A 118 12.67 -6.76 16.16
N GLU A 119 12.06 -7.40 17.16
CA GLU A 119 12.00 -8.87 17.23
C GLU A 119 10.93 -9.38 16.27
N VAL A 120 11.26 -10.33 15.41
CA VAL A 120 10.35 -10.89 14.42
C VAL A 120 10.06 -12.35 14.69
N VAL A 121 8.77 -12.67 14.84
CA VAL A 121 8.27 -14.03 15.04
C VAL A 121 7.52 -14.47 13.78
N ARG A 122 8.05 -15.48 13.08
CA ARG A 122 7.40 -16.08 11.91
C ARG A 122 6.34 -17.09 12.35
N THR A 123 5.19 -17.07 11.66
CA THR A 123 4.07 -17.98 11.91
C THR A 123 3.67 -18.73 10.63
N PRO A 124 3.01 -19.90 10.73
CA PRO A 124 2.53 -20.63 9.56
C PRO A 124 1.62 -19.76 8.69
N THR A 125 1.83 -19.82 7.38
CA THR A 125 1.03 -19.04 6.40
C THR A 125 -0.41 -19.55 6.33
N GLU A 126 -0.61 -20.86 6.49
CA GLU A 126 -1.88 -21.56 6.34
C GLU A 126 -2.76 -21.49 7.58
N ALA A 127 -2.23 -20.97 8.70
CA ALA A 127 -3.00 -20.83 9.94
C ALA A 127 -4.16 -19.84 9.74
N ALA A 128 -5.39 -20.29 9.97
CA ALA A 128 -6.57 -19.42 9.95
C ALA A 128 -6.39 -18.27 10.95
N TRP A 129 -6.93 -17.11 10.64
CA TRP A 129 -6.72 -15.88 11.41
C TRP A 129 -7.07 -16.03 12.90
N ASP A 130 -8.06 -16.86 13.26
CA ASP A 130 -8.53 -17.16 14.61
C ASP A 130 -7.79 -18.34 15.28
N SER A 131 -6.86 -18.97 14.58
CA SER A 131 -6.01 -20.04 15.11
C SER A 131 -5.00 -19.49 16.14
N PRO A 132 -4.71 -20.22 17.24
CA PRO A 132 -3.64 -19.87 18.17
C PRO A 132 -2.25 -19.82 17.52
N GLU A 133 -2.04 -20.52 16.40
CA GLU A 133 -0.80 -20.56 15.63
C GLU A 133 -0.69 -19.41 14.60
N SER A 134 -1.78 -18.67 14.38
CA SER A 134 -1.78 -17.51 13.47
C SER A 134 -0.91 -16.38 14.03
N HIS A 135 -0.53 -15.45 13.16
CA HIS A 135 0.19 -14.25 13.59
C HIS A 135 -0.61 -13.45 14.63
N ILE A 136 -1.95 -13.45 14.56
CA ILE A 136 -2.83 -12.80 15.55
C ILE A 136 -2.83 -13.57 16.86
N GLY A 137 -3.03 -14.89 16.83
CA GLY A 137 -3.03 -15.74 18.03
C GLY A 137 -1.71 -15.71 18.79
N VAL A 138 -0.58 -15.76 18.05
CA VAL A 138 0.76 -15.65 18.64
C VAL A 138 0.99 -14.26 19.26
N ALA A 139 0.57 -13.17 18.60
CA ALA A 139 0.65 -11.82 19.17
C ALA A 139 -0.13 -11.70 20.48
N GLN A 140 -1.35 -12.22 20.53
CA GLN A 140 -2.18 -12.22 21.73
C GLN A 140 -1.56 -13.04 22.88
N ARG A 141 -0.91 -14.16 22.57
CA ARG A 141 -0.17 -14.94 23.57
C ARG A 141 1.01 -14.14 24.10
N LEU A 142 1.82 -13.56 23.25
CA LEU A 142 2.95 -12.71 23.64
C LEU A 142 2.50 -11.52 24.49
N GLN A 143 1.37 -10.89 24.16
CA GLN A 143 0.81 -9.80 24.96
C GLN A 143 0.49 -10.23 26.39
N ARG A 144 -0.04 -11.44 26.59
CA ARG A 144 -0.37 -11.96 27.92
C ARG A 144 0.86 -12.34 28.74
N GLU A 145 1.91 -12.83 28.08
CA GLU A 145 3.08 -13.43 28.73
C GLU A 145 4.24 -12.45 28.91
N ILE A 146 4.34 -11.42 28.06
CA ILE A 146 5.42 -10.43 28.15
C ILE A 146 4.98 -9.22 29.00
N PRO A 147 5.68 -8.94 30.12
CA PRO A 147 5.38 -7.76 30.94
C PRO A 147 5.44 -6.47 30.13
N GLY A 148 4.39 -5.66 30.20
CA GLY A 148 4.28 -4.42 29.44
C GLY A 148 3.94 -4.60 27.96
N GLY A 149 3.58 -5.82 27.51
CA GLY A 149 3.15 -6.13 26.15
C GLY A 149 1.83 -5.45 25.79
N ILE A 150 1.82 -4.69 24.69
CA ILE A 150 0.66 -3.93 24.21
C ILE A 150 0.51 -4.13 22.72
N ILE A 151 -0.67 -4.60 22.30
CA ILE A 151 -1.08 -4.66 20.89
C ILE A 151 -1.82 -3.36 20.58
N LEU A 152 -1.38 -2.64 19.56
CA LEU A 152 -2.05 -1.42 19.10
C LEU A 152 -3.25 -1.72 18.20
N ASP A 153 -3.28 -2.89 17.58
CA ASP A 153 -4.40 -3.47 16.83
C ASP A 153 -4.86 -2.63 15.63
N GLN A 154 -4.11 -2.69 14.56
CA GLN A 154 -4.46 -2.00 13.31
C GLN A 154 -5.86 -2.37 12.75
N TYR A 155 -6.44 -3.49 13.17
CA TYR A 155 -7.72 -3.99 12.66
C TYR A 155 -8.94 -3.35 13.34
N ARG A 156 -8.76 -2.90 14.60
CA ARG A 156 -9.84 -2.34 15.45
C ARG A 156 -9.57 -0.91 15.91
N ASN A 157 -8.32 -0.47 15.90
CA ASN A 157 -7.95 0.83 16.41
C ASN A 157 -8.50 1.96 15.55
N VAL A 158 -9.36 2.78 16.12
CA VAL A 158 -9.98 3.94 15.46
C VAL A 158 -8.95 4.96 14.94
N ASN A 159 -7.75 4.97 15.51
CA ASN A 159 -6.66 5.81 15.04
C ASN A 159 -6.12 5.41 13.67
N ASN A 160 -6.42 4.19 13.17
CA ASN A 160 -6.10 3.80 11.81
C ASN A 160 -6.89 4.66 10.80
N PRO A 161 -8.23 4.62 10.69
CA PRO A 161 -8.94 5.48 9.76
C PRO A 161 -8.76 6.97 10.08
N LEU A 162 -8.68 7.37 11.35
CA LEU A 162 -8.46 8.76 11.74
C LEU A 162 -7.11 9.32 11.24
N ALA A 163 -6.06 8.51 11.12
CA ALA A 163 -4.82 8.96 10.51
C ALA A 163 -5.05 9.46 9.07
N HIS A 164 -5.90 8.77 8.32
CA HIS A 164 -6.20 9.12 6.93
C HIS A 164 -7.26 10.23 6.79
N GLU A 165 -8.26 10.25 7.66
CA GLU A 165 -9.24 11.34 7.70
C GLU A 165 -8.56 12.68 7.98
N LEU A 166 -7.59 12.70 8.91
CA LEU A 166 -6.97 13.92 9.40
C LEU A 166 -5.68 14.32 8.67
N THR A 167 -5.08 13.44 7.86
CA THR A 167 -3.85 13.78 7.13
C THR A 167 -3.95 13.48 5.64
N THR A 168 -4.20 12.24 5.23
CA THR A 168 -4.19 11.85 3.81
C THR A 168 -5.27 12.56 3.01
N ALA A 169 -6.49 12.64 3.53
CA ALA A 169 -7.59 13.33 2.87
C ALA A 169 -7.34 14.84 2.70
N PRO A 170 -6.92 15.58 3.75
CA PRO A 170 -6.52 16.98 3.60
C PRO A 170 -5.39 17.21 2.59
N GLU A 171 -4.37 16.36 2.57
CA GLU A 171 -3.28 16.45 1.59
C GLU A 171 -3.76 16.28 0.15
N ILE A 172 -4.67 15.33 -0.10
CA ILE A 172 -5.27 15.12 -1.43
C ILE A 172 -6.11 16.33 -1.83
N ILE A 173 -6.95 16.82 -0.93
CA ILE A 173 -7.81 18.00 -1.16
C ILE A 173 -6.95 19.21 -1.49
N GLU A 174 -5.95 19.50 -0.66
CA GLU A 174 -5.06 20.64 -0.85
C GLU A 174 -4.32 20.57 -2.19
N ALA A 175 -3.78 19.41 -2.53
CA ALA A 175 -3.07 19.22 -3.80
C ALA A 175 -3.97 19.49 -5.02
N VAL A 176 -5.23 19.05 -4.99
CA VAL A 176 -6.19 19.27 -6.07
C VAL A 176 -6.64 20.72 -6.12
N VAL A 177 -7.01 21.32 -4.97
CA VAL A 177 -7.55 22.67 -4.90
C VAL A 177 -6.48 23.74 -5.20
N SER A 178 -5.24 23.52 -4.72
CA SER A 178 -4.12 24.45 -4.92
C SER A 178 -3.49 24.37 -6.31
N THR A 179 -3.83 23.34 -7.11
CA THR A 179 -3.31 23.23 -8.49
C THR A 179 -4.21 24.01 -9.45
N PRO A 180 -3.69 25.07 -10.11
CA PRO A 180 -4.50 25.86 -11.03
C PRO A 180 -5.05 25.05 -12.19
N SER A 181 -6.32 25.23 -12.52
CA SER A 181 -6.90 24.76 -13.77
C SER A 181 -6.34 25.54 -14.95
N THR A 182 -5.90 24.84 -15.98
CA THR A 182 -5.36 25.43 -17.21
C THR A 182 -6.05 24.84 -18.45
N VAL A 183 -5.84 25.43 -19.61
CA VAL A 183 -6.37 24.87 -20.88
C VAL A 183 -5.76 23.50 -21.16
N ALA A 184 -4.47 23.30 -20.88
CA ALA A 184 -3.80 22.01 -21.06
C ALA A 184 -4.20 20.96 -20.03
N HIS A 185 -4.51 21.39 -18.82
CA HIS A 185 -4.89 20.55 -17.69
C HIS A 185 -6.10 21.16 -16.97
N PRO A 186 -7.30 21.02 -17.57
CA PRO A 186 -8.53 21.49 -16.91
C PRO A 186 -8.75 20.72 -15.60
N SER A 187 -9.32 21.39 -14.60
CA SER A 187 -9.63 20.76 -13.30
C SER A 187 -10.98 21.26 -12.78
N SER A 188 -11.78 20.36 -12.24
CA SER A 188 -13.02 20.69 -11.51
C SER A 188 -12.74 21.47 -10.23
N GLY A 189 -11.49 21.49 -9.75
CA GLY A 189 -11.12 22.00 -8.43
C GLY A 189 -11.61 21.13 -7.28
N LYS A 190 -12.13 19.93 -7.57
CA LYS A 190 -12.62 18.98 -6.57
C LYS A 190 -11.94 17.62 -6.71
N VAL A 191 -11.94 16.86 -5.64
CA VAL A 191 -11.64 15.43 -5.68
C VAL A 191 -12.94 14.72 -6.08
N ASP A 192 -13.02 14.28 -7.34
CA ASP A 192 -14.26 13.73 -7.87
C ASP A 192 -14.36 12.23 -7.60
N VAL A 193 -13.25 11.52 -7.71
CA VAL A 193 -13.18 10.07 -7.47
C VAL A 193 -11.92 9.73 -6.68
N VAL A 194 -12.02 8.79 -5.74
CA VAL A 194 -10.88 8.17 -5.08
C VAL A 194 -10.97 6.66 -5.20
N ILE A 195 -9.87 6.03 -5.62
CA ILE A 195 -9.74 4.59 -5.71
C ILE A 195 -8.63 4.11 -4.79
N ALA A 196 -8.91 3.12 -3.96
CA ALA A 196 -7.94 2.55 -3.03
C ALA A 196 -8.13 1.05 -2.84
N GLY A 197 -7.00 0.33 -2.77
CA GLY A 197 -6.99 -1.05 -2.31
C GLY A 197 -7.37 -1.14 -0.83
N ALA A 198 -8.13 -2.16 -0.46
CA ALA A 198 -8.52 -2.42 0.92
C ALA A 198 -7.71 -3.58 1.52
N GLY A 199 -6.91 -3.26 2.54
CA GLY A 199 -6.37 -4.23 3.50
C GLY A 199 -7.20 -4.12 4.79
N THR A 200 -6.65 -3.52 5.87
CA THR A 200 -7.47 -3.24 7.06
C THR A 200 -8.69 -2.36 6.76
N GLY A 201 -8.68 -1.64 5.63
CA GLY A 201 -9.76 -0.75 5.24
C GLY A 201 -9.69 0.65 5.85
N GLY A 202 -8.75 0.88 6.79
CA GLY A 202 -8.62 2.18 7.44
C GLY A 202 -8.30 3.31 6.46
N THR A 203 -7.44 3.06 5.46
CA THR A 203 -7.07 4.05 4.45
C THR A 203 -8.28 4.53 3.66
N ILE A 204 -9.01 3.60 3.03
CA ILE A 204 -10.17 3.98 2.21
C ILE A 204 -11.30 4.59 3.04
N SER A 205 -11.55 4.05 4.26
CA SER A 205 -12.58 4.57 5.16
C SER A 205 -12.26 5.98 5.62
N GLY A 206 -11.01 6.23 6.07
CA GLY A 206 -10.61 7.54 6.56
C GLY A 206 -10.58 8.61 5.45
N ILE A 207 -10.03 8.26 4.27
CA ILE A 207 -10.05 9.18 3.12
C ILE A 207 -11.48 9.51 2.70
N ALA A 208 -12.35 8.51 2.62
CA ALA A 208 -13.75 8.70 2.26
C ALA A 208 -14.48 9.63 3.25
N GLN A 209 -14.28 9.42 4.56
CA GLN A 209 -14.84 10.27 5.61
C GLN A 209 -14.33 11.69 5.49
N GLY A 210 -13.01 11.86 5.39
CA GLY A 210 -12.39 13.19 5.29
C GLY A 210 -12.89 13.97 4.08
N ILE A 211 -12.84 13.39 2.88
CA ILE A 211 -13.24 14.08 1.65
C ILE A 211 -14.73 14.38 1.62
N LYS A 212 -15.59 13.39 1.94
CA LYS A 212 -17.05 13.60 1.89
C LYS A 212 -17.54 14.58 2.93
N LYS A 213 -16.92 14.62 4.12
CA LYS A 213 -17.29 15.51 5.21
C LYS A 213 -16.84 16.96 4.99
N THR A 214 -15.65 17.17 4.43
CA THR A 214 -15.01 18.50 4.44
C THR A 214 -14.86 19.15 3.07
N HIS A 215 -15.01 18.39 1.96
CA HIS A 215 -14.69 18.90 0.63
C HIS A 215 -15.76 18.60 -0.42
N ASN A 216 -16.01 17.31 -0.71
CA ASN A 216 -16.94 16.89 -1.75
C ASN A 216 -17.84 15.75 -1.27
N PRO A 217 -19.06 16.02 -0.76
CA PRO A 217 -20.00 14.98 -0.33
C PRO A 217 -20.37 13.98 -1.44
N SER A 218 -20.27 14.42 -2.71
CA SER A 218 -20.58 13.60 -3.88
C SER A 218 -19.36 12.86 -4.46
N CYS A 219 -18.20 12.91 -3.79
CA CYS A 219 -17.02 12.17 -4.22
C CYS A 219 -17.31 10.67 -4.30
N THR A 220 -17.02 10.07 -5.45
CA THR A 220 -17.16 8.62 -5.63
C THR A 220 -15.96 7.92 -5.04
N ILE A 221 -16.20 6.98 -4.14
CA ILE A 221 -15.14 6.16 -3.51
C ILE A 221 -15.27 4.73 -4.02
N VAL A 222 -14.19 4.21 -4.59
CA VAL A 222 -14.12 2.86 -5.16
C VAL A 222 -13.12 2.02 -4.38
N GLY A 223 -13.59 0.93 -3.79
CA GLY A 223 -12.75 -0.06 -3.14
C GLY A 223 -12.18 -1.05 -4.16
N VAL A 224 -10.92 -1.39 -4.02
CA VAL A 224 -10.28 -2.46 -4.79
C VAL A 224 -9.88 -3.59 -3.85
N ASP A 225 -10.27 -4.81 -4.23
CA ASP A 225 -10.10 -6.00 -3.40
C ASP A 225 -9.61 -7.16 -4.29
N PRO A 226 -8.59 -7.94 -3.91
CA PRO A 226 -8.14 -9.05 -4.74
C PRO A 226 -9.17 -10.18 -4.81
N VAL A 227 -9.18 -10.91 -5.92
CA VAL A 227 -9.91 -12.17 -6.03
C VAL A 227 -9.41 -13.12 -4.95
N GLY A 228 -10.32 -13.78 -4.24
CA GLY A 228 -10.02 -14.63 -3.07
C GLY A 228 -10.13 -13.93 -1.71
N SER A 229 -10.28 -12.60 -1.67
CA SER A 229 -10.58 -11.83 -0.46
C SER A 229 -12.08 -11.64 -0.27
N VAL A 230 -12.50 -11.31 0.98
CA VAL A 230 -13.92 -11.18 1.35
C VAL A 230 -14.35 -9.72 1.62
N LEU A 231 -13.53 -8.73 1.27
CA LEU A 231 -13.75 -7.34 1.69
C LEU A 231 -14.75 -6.58 0.80
N ALA A 232 -14.93 -6.99 -0.46
CA ALA A 232 -15.81 -6.27 -1.39
C ALA A 232 -17.30 -6.35 -1.01
N LEU A 233 -18.09 -5.36 -1.46
CA LEU A 233 -19.56 -5.34 -1.40
C LEU A 233 -20.14 -5.03 -2.80
N PRO A 234 -21.28 -5.64 -3.17
CA PRO A 234 -22.04 -6.64 -2.40
C PRO A 234 -21.27 -7.95 -2.21
N ALA A 235 -21.65 -8.74 -1.21
CA ALA A 235 -20.95 -10.00 -0.86
C ALA A 235 -20.83 -10.98 -2.04
N ALA A 236 -21.76 -10.96 -2.98
CA ALA A 236 -21.74 -11.77 -4.20
C ALA A 236 -20.46 -11.54 -5.07
N LEU A 237 -19.78 -10.41 -4.93
CA LEU A 237 -18.48 -10.18 -5.58
C LEU A 237 -17.35 -11.09 -5.04
N ASN A 238 -17.56 -11.67 -3.85
CA ASN A 238 -16.59 -12.53 -3.19
C ASN A 238 -16.82 -14.02 -3.48
N ASP A 239 -17.96 -14.35 -4.12
CA ASP A 239 -18.30 -15.72 -4.55
C ASP A 239 -17.56 -16.04 -5.85
N THR A 240 -16.26 -16.28 -5.73
CA THR A 240 -15.46 -16.74 -6.87
C THR A 240 -15.24 -18.22 -6.75
N SER A 241 -15.46 -18.96 -7.86
CA SER A 241 -15.09 -20.38 -7.99
C SER A 241 -13.58 -20.60 -7.88
N GLU A 242 -12.81 -19.53 -7.92
CA GLU A 242 -11.39 -19.48 -7.67
C GLU A 242 -11.16 -19.27 -6.17
N SER A 243 -11.24 -20.34 -5.37
CA SER A 243 -10.71 -20.36 -4.01
C SER A 243 -9.18 -20.29 -4.09
N GLY A 244 -8.63 -19.11 -4.36
CA GLY A 244 -7.22 -18.94 -4.62
C GLY A 244 -6.56 -17.98 -3.63
N SER A 245 -5.39 -18.37 -3.15
CA SER A 245 -4.45 -17.45 -2.52
C SER A 245 -3.96 -16.47 -3.58
N TYR A 246 -4.13 -15.17 -3.36
CA TYR A 246 -3.50 -14.11 -4.16
C TYR A 246 -2.07 -13.84 -3.67
N VAL A 247 -1.22 -13.36 -4.58
CA VAL A 247 0.21 -13.05 -4.33
C VAL A 247 0.41 -11.60 -3.91
N VAL A 248 -0.48 -10.70 -4.31
CA VAL A 248 -0.44 -9.29 -3.92
C VAL A 248 -0.49 -9.16 -2.40
N GLU A 249 0.46 -8.41 -1.83
CA GLU A 249 0.56 -8.19 -0.39
C GLU A 249 -0.04 -6.83 0.01
N GLY A 250 -0.54 -6.75 1.24
CA GLY A 250 -1.01 -5.50 1.87
C GLY A 250 -2.46 -5.15 1.65
N ILE A 251 -3.17 -5.87 0.79
CA ILE A 251 -4.62 -5.77 0.57
C ILE A 251 -5.26 -7.15 0.61
N GLY A 252 -6.57 -7.18 0.85
CA GLY A 252 -7.36 -8.42 0.94
C GLY A 252 -7.19 -9.15 2.28
N TYR A 253 -8.29 -9.71 2.77
CA TYR A 253 -8.34 -10.57 3.96
C TYR A 253 -9.43 -11.64 3.81
N ASP A 254 -9.35 -12.67 4.66
CA ASP A 254 -10.34 -13.72 4.89
C ASP A 254 -11.35 -13.38 6.01
N PHE A 255 -11.25 -12.18 6.57
CA PHE A 255 -12.17 -11.59 7.54
C PHE A 255 -12.32 -10.09 7.28
N VAL A 256 -13.38 -9.49 7.85
CA VAL A 256 -13.65 -8.05 7.71
C VAL A 256 -13.13 -7.32 8.94
N PRO A 257 -12.09 -6.46 8.83
CA PRO A 257 -11.63 -5.65 9.95
C PRO A 257 -12.66 -4.60 10.39
N ASP A 258 -12.72 -4.32 11.69
CA ASP A 258 -13.69 -3.37 12.27
C ASP A 258 -13.49 -1.93 11.75
N VAL A 259 -12.25 -1.57 11.38
CA VAL A 259 -11.91 -0.25 10.84
C VAL A 259 -12.30 -0.06 9.36
N LEU A 260 -12.72 -1.13 8.67
CA LEU A 260 -13.33 -1.02 7.34
C LEU A 260 -14.78 -0.61 7.48
N SER A 261 -15.07 0.64 7.21
CA SER A 261 -16.44 1.15 7.31
C SER A 261 -17.38 0.47 6.32
N ARG A 262 -18.51 -0.02 6.84
CA ARG A 262 -19.64 -0.57 6.09
C ARG A 262 -20.83 0.40 6.03
N ALA A 263 -20.60 1.67 6.41
CA ALA A 263 -21.64 2.68 6.37
C ALA A 263 -22.16 2.87 4.93
N PRO A 264 -23.50 2.84 4.72
CA PRO A 264 -24.08 3.00 3.40
C PRO A 264 -23.62 4.30 2.73
N GLY A 265 -23.20 4.21 1.46
CA GLY A 265 -22.80 5.36 0.66
C GLY A 265 -21.40 5.92 1.00
N LEU A 266 -20.66 5.39 1.98
CA LEU A 266 -19.30 5.83 2.24
C LEU A 266 -18.37 5.33 1.14
N ILE A 267 -18.35 4.03 0.87
CA ILE A 267 -17.68 3.41 -0.28
C ILE A 267 -18.79 3.09 -1.30
N ASN A 268 -18.70 3.63 -2.50
CA ASN A 268 -19.78 3.61 -3.48
C ASN A 268 -19.81 2.31 -4.29
N SER A 269 -18.64 1.80 -4.69
CA SER A 269 -18.54 0.56 -5.46
C SER A 269 -17.22 -0.17 -5.17
N TRP A 270 -17.15 -1.42 -5.62
CA TRP A 270 -15.99 -2.29 -5.43
C TRP A 270 -15.61 -2.98 -6.73
N VAL A 271 -14.30 -3.15 -6.93
CA VAL A 271 -13.73 -3.87 -8.06
C VAL A 271 -12.83 -4.98 -7.55
N LYS A 272 -13.02 -6.19 -8.06
CA LYS A 272 -12.11 -7.32 -7.82
C LYS A 272 -10.98 -7.30 -8.86
N THR A 273 -9.75 -7.58 -8.42
CA THR A 273 -8.56 -7.63 -9.28
C THR A 273 -7.81 -8.94 -9.11
N SER A 274 -7.28 -9.46 -10.21
CA SER A 274 -6.36 -10.61 -10.18
C SER A 274 -4.91 -10.16 -9.98
N ASP A 275 -4.03 -11.09 -9.60
CA ASP A 275 -2.59 -10.85 -9.55
C ASP A 275 -2.03 -10.48 -10.92
N THR A 276 -2.54 -11.10 -11.99
CA THR A 276 -2.13 -10.80 -13.38
C THR A 276 -2.41 -9.35 -13.72
N ASP A 277 -3.61 -8.86 -13.44
CA ASP A 277 -3.98 -7.46 -13.69
C ASP A 277 -3.15 -6.50 -12.84
N ALA A 278 -2.95 -6.86 -11.56
CA ALA A 278 -2.16 -6.05 -10.64
C ALA A 278 -0.70 -5.90 -11.11
N PHE A 279 -0.04 -6.99 -11.48
CA PHE A 279 1.36 -6.94 -11.92
C PHE A 279 1.53 -6.29 -13.29
N ALA A 280 0.58 -6.47 -14.21
CA ALA A 280 0.55 -5.73 -15.47
C ALA A 280 0.44 -4.21 -15.23
N ALA A 281 -0.38 -3.79 -14.28
CA ALA A 281 -0.53 -2.39 -13.91
C ALA A 281 0.71 -1.84 -13.17
N VAL A 282 1.42 -2.65 -12.35
CA VAL A 282 2.75 -2.27 -11.81
C VAL A 282 3.72 -1.98 -12.96
N GLN A 283 3.79 -2.86 -13.95
CA GLN A 283 4.66 -2.66 -15.11
C GLN A 283 4.30 -1.38 -15.88
N LEU A 284 3.00 -1.09 -16.02
CA LEU A 284 2.51 0.12 -16.67
C LEU A 284 2.96 1.39 -15.90
N LEU A 285 2.79 1.42 -14.56
CA LEU A 285 3.26 2.52 -13.71
C LEU A 285 4.77 2.72 -13.82
N ILE A 286 5.54 1.65 -13.76
CA ILE A 286 7.02 1.72 -13.83
C ILE A 286 7.46 2.21 -15.22
N ARG A 287 6.98 1.60 -16.28
CA ARG A 287 7.49 1.86 -17.64
C ARG A 287 6.99 3.15 -18.24
N ARG A 288 5.79 3.59 -17.91
CA ARG A 288 5.21 4.81 -18.49
C ARG A 288 5.39 6.04 -17.62
N GLU A 289 5.31 5.90 -16.32
CA GLU A 289 5.35 7.04 -15.39
C GLU A 289 6.64 7.11 -14.57
N GLY A 290 7.48 6.06 -14.61
CA GLY A 290 8.70 5.98 -13.79
C GLY A 290 8.41 5.79 -12.30
N VAL A 291 7.23 5.30 -11.95
CA VAL A 291 6.75 5.17 -10.57
C VAL A 291 7.00 3.74 -10.07
N LEU A 292 8.01 3.56 -9.21
CA LEU A 292 8.45 2.27 -8.69
C LEU A 292 7.59 1.82 -7.49
N VAL A 293 6.52 1.12 -7.75
CA VAL A 293 5.46 0.75 -6.78
C VAL A 293 5.36 -0.74 -6.52
N GLY A 294 4.75 -1.11 -5.39
CA GLY A 294 4.41 -2.49 -5.05
C GLY A 294 3.13 -3.02 -5.71
N GLY A 295 2.84 -4.31 -5.48
CA GLY A 295 1.72 -5.02 -6.11
C GLY A 295 0.35 -4.42 -5.79
N SER A 296 0.13 -3.96 -4.55
CA SER A 296 -1.14 -3.33 -4.16
C SER A 296 -1.42 -2.00 -4.86
N SER A 297 -0.37 -1.27 -5.26
CA SER A 297 -0.49 -0.07 -6.10
C SER A 297 -0.92 -0.44 -7.52
N GLY A 298 -0.37 -1.55 -8.05
CA GLY A 298 -0.81 -2.11 -9.33
C GLY A 298 -2.28 -2.54 -9.28
N SER A 299 -2.68 -3.24 -8.23
CA SER A 299 -4.07 -3.63 -8.01
C SER A 299 -4.99 -2.39 -7.98
N ALA A 300 -4.61 -1.32 -7.26
CA ALA A 300 -5.37 -0.07 -7.22
C ALA A 300 -5.50 0.57 -8.63
N LEU A 301 -4.43 0.60 -9.43
CA LEU A 301 -4.50 1.10 -10.81
C LEU A 301 -5.34 0.17 -11.71
N ALA A 302 -5.16 -1.15 -11.64
CA ALA A 302 -5.95 -2.11 -12.42
C ALA A 302 -7.44 -1.95 -12.13
N GLY A 303 -7.81 -1.88 -10.85
CA GLY A 303 -9.19 -1.61 -10.42
C GLY A 303 -9.70 -0.25 -10.90
N THR A 304 -8.85 0.77 -10.92
CA THR A 304 -9.20 2.10 -11.46
C THR A 304 -9.54 2.01 -12.94
N LEU A 305 -8.69 1.38 -13.73
CA LEU A 305 -8.90 1.25 -15.17
C LEU A 305 -10.13 0.39 -15.49
N ALA A 306 -10.34 -0.69 -14.74
CA ALA A 306 -11.54 -1.52 -14.85
C ALA A 306 -12.82 -0.72 -14.53
N TRP A 307 -12.81 0.03 -13.44
CA TRP A 307 -13.95 0.88 -13.06
C TRP A 307 -14.22 1.98 -14.09
N LEU A 308 -13.19 2.67 -14.59
CA LEU A 308 -13.33 3.71 -15.61
C LEU A 308 -13.86 3.18 -16.95
N ARG A 309 -13.72 1.88 -17.22
CA ARG A 309 -14.30 1.21 -18.41
C ARG A 309 -15.73 0.68 -18.16
N SER A 310 -16.17 0.60 -16.92
CA SER A 310 -17.51 0.14 -16.55
C SER A 310 -18.60 1.16 -16.86
N ASP A 311 -19.86 0.74 -16.81
CA ASP A 311 -21.02 1.63 -16.98
C ASP A 311 -21.04 2.74 -15.93
N GLU A 312 -20.57 2.50 -14.72
CA GLU A 312 -20.48 3.48 -13.63
C GLU A 312 -19.41 4.55 -13.91
N GLY A 313 -18.24 4.13 -14.40
CA GLY A 313 -17.06 4.99 -14.53
C GLY A 313 -16.85 5.63 -15.90
N LYS A 314 -17.47 5.09 -16.97
CA LYS A 314 -17.21 5.54 -18.37
C LYS A 314 -17.49 7.03 -18.61
N THR A 315 -18.49 7.59 -17.94
CA THR A 315 -18.77 9.02 -18.02
C THR A 315 -17.64 9.84 -17.42
N VAL A 316 -17.13 9.43 -16.24
CA VAL A 316 -15.97 10.07 -15.59
C VAL A 316 -14.74 9.97 -16.51
N ALA A 317 -14.46 8.79 -17.06
CA ALA A 317 -13.33 8.54 -17.95
C ALA A 317 -13.29 9.51 -19.14
N GLN A 318 -14.45 9.89 -19.69
CA GLN A 318 -14.57 10.75 -20.86
C GLN A 318 -14.85 12.23 -20.55
N THR A 319 -14.93 12.62 -19.29
CA THR A 319 -15.19 14.00 -18.89
C THR A 319 -13.91 14.74 -18.55
N PRO A 320 -13.45 15.72 -19.35
CA PRO A 320 -12.27 16.51 -19.05
C PRO A 320 -12.43 17.24 -17.72
N GLY A 321 -11.34 17.32 -16.97
CA GLY A 321 -11.26 18.10 -15.74
C GLY A 321 -11.72 17.38 -14.48
N LEU A 322 -12.39 16.23 -14.55
CA LEU A 322 -12.65 15.42 -13.35
C LEU A 322 -11.36 14.82 -12.81
N ASN A 323 -11.17 14.91 -11.50
CA ASN A 323 -9.96 14.45 -10.82
C ASN A 323 -10.19 13.08 -10.20
N VAL A 324 -9.48 12.07 -10.72
CA VAL A 324 -9.53 10.67 -10.29
C VAL A 324 -8.22 10.38 -9.55
N VAL A 325 -8.29 10.15 -8.25
CA VAL A 325 -7.13 9.89 -7.38
C VAL A 325 -6.99 8.40 -7.12
N VAL A 326 -5.82 7.84 -7.44
CA VAL A 326 -5.45 6.45 -7.16
C VAL A 326 -4.45 6.41 -6.01
N MET A 327 -4.74 5.63 -4.99
CA MET A 327 -3.80 5.42 -3.89
C MET A 327 -2.71 4.42 -4.30
N LEU A 328 -1.44 4.81 -4.14
CA LEU A 328 -0.26 3.98 -4.39
C LEU A 328 0.46 3.73 -3.06
N PRO A 329 0.08 2.65 -2.33
CA PRO A 329 0.36 2.51 -0.90
C PRO A 329 1.82 2.34 -0.52
N ASP A 330 2.63 1.65 -1.36
CA ASP A 330 4.05 1.42 -1.09
C ASP A 330 4.89 1.30 -2.36
N GLY A 331 6.20 1.22 -2.16
CA GLY A 331 7.18 1.13 -3.23
C GLY A 331 7.69 -0.29 -3.47
N ILE A 332 8.37 -0.47 -4.61
CA ILE A 332 8.90 -1.75 -5.07
C ILE A 332 10.00 -2.32 -4.17
N ARG A 333 10.67 -1.49 -3.35
CA ARG A 333 11.83 -1.91 -2.54
C ARG A 333 11.53 -3.11 -1.63
N ASN A 334 10.27 -3.23 -1.16
CA ASN A 334 9.83 -4.33 -0.30
C ASN A 334 9.59 -5.64 -1.07
N TYR A 335 9.79 -5.67 -2.39
CA TYR A 335 9.41 -6.77 -3.28
C TYR A 335 10.48 -7.12 -4.32
N ILE A 336 11.70 -6.57 -4.19
CA ILE A 336 12.78 -6.72 -5.18
C ILE A 336 13.15 -8.21 -5.38
N GLY A 337 13.13 -9.02 -4.31
CA GLY A 337 13.40 -10.45 -4.36
C GLY A 337 12.19 -11.33 -4.69
N LYS A 338 11.00 -10.76 -4.89
CA LYS A 338 9.80 -11.56 -5.22
C LYS A 338 9.83 -12.06 -6.66
N GLU A 339 9.44 -13.32 -6.84
CA GLU A 339 9.44 -13.99 -8.14
C GLU A 339 8.69 -13.21 -9.22
N TRP A 340 7.49 -12.69 -8.89
CA TRP A 340 6.70 -11.91 -9.82
C TRP A 340 7.45 -10.67 -10.33
N PHE A 341 8.22 -10.00 -9.46
CA PHE A 341 8.99 -8.82 -9.85
C PHE A 341 10.22 -9.21 -10.67
N LEU A 342 10.95 -10.24 -10.24
CA LEU A 342 12.13 -10.72 -10.97
C LEU A 342 11.76 -11.18 -12.38
N LYS A 343 10.66 -11.92 -12.55
CA LYS A 343 10.13 -12.27 -13.87
C LYS A 343 9.83 -11.03 -14.71
N MET A 344 9.08 -10.07 -14.14
CA MET A 344 8.71 -8.84 -14.86
C MET A 344 9.94 -8.02 -15.28
N ALA A 345 10.97 -7.94 -14.42
CA ALA A 345 12.12 -7.08 -14.61
C ALA A 345 13.24 -7.71 -15.46
N LEU A 346 13.51 -9.00 -15.26
CA LEU A 346 14.68 -9.69 -15.80
C LEU A 346 14.36 -10.62 -16.96
N GLU A 347 13.14 -11.17 -17.04
CA GLU A 347 12.71 -12.11 -18.07
C GLU A 347 11.90 -11.42 -19.20
N ALA A 348 11.87 -10.10 -19.22
CA ALA A 348 11.19 -9.35 -20.28
C ALA A 348 11.87 -9.60 -21.64
N GLU A 349 11.05 -9.65 -22.70
CA GLU A 349 11.56 -9.74 -24.09
C GLU A 349 12.58 -8.63 -24.36
N PRO A 350 13.70 -8.95 -25.04
CA PRO A 350 14.73 -7.96 -25.33
C PRO A 350 14.18 -6.80 -26.15
N SER A 351 14.39 -5.59 -25.68
CA SER A 351 13.99 -4.37 -26.42
C SER A 351 14.75 -4.28 -27.75
N PRO A 352 14.26 -3.51 -28.73
CA PRO A 352 14.99 -3.22 -29.96
C PRO A 352 16.40 -2.65 -29.69
N LEU A 353 16.54 -1.85 -28.62
CA LEU A 353 17.84 -1.33 -28.19
C LEU A 353 18.76 -2.45 -27.66
N ALA A 354 18.24 -3.39 -26.87
CA ALA A 354 19.01 -4.55 -26.41
C ALA A 354 19.51 -5.41 -27.56
N GLN A 355 18.69 -5.58 -28.60
CA GLN A 355 19.09 -6.27 -29.85
C GLN A 355 20.20 -5.52 -30.57
N GLN A 356 20.14 -4.19 -30.66
CA GLN A 356 21.20 -3.36 -31.22
C GLN A 356 22.49 -3.46 -30.42
N ILE A 357 22.40 -3.39 -29.08
CA ILE A 357 23.57 -3.54 -28.18
C ILE A 357 24.21 -4.91 -28.38
N ALA A 358 23.42 -5.98 -28.43
CA ALA A 358 23.93 -7.35 -28.68
C ALA A 358 24.64 -7.43 -30.05
N GLY A 359 24.11 -6.78 -31.10
CA GLY A 359 24.74 -6.68 -32.41
C GLY A 359 26.09 -5.96 -32.36
N VAL A 360 26.15 -4.81 -31.69
CA VAL A 360 27.37 -4.02 -31.54
C VAL A 360 28.46 -4.76 -30.75
N LEU A 361 28.06 -5.42 -29.66
CA LEU A 361 29.00 -6.16 -28.80
C LEU A 361 29.34 -7.57 -29.33
N LYS A 362 28.77 -8.01 -30.46
CA LYS A 362 28.93 -9.37 -31.03
C LYS A 362 28.67 -10.47 -29.99
N ARG A 363 27.78 -10.24 -29.01
CA ARG A 363 27.42 -11.24 -28.02
C ARG A 363 26.37 -12.19 -28.60
N PRO A 364 26.56 -13.54 -28.50
CA PRO A 364 25.50 -14.49 -28.85
C PRO A 364 24.28 -14.26 -27.98
N ARG A 365 23.06 -14.34 -28.56
CA ARG A 365 21.76 -14.17 -27.88
C ARG A 365 21.55 -15.03 -26.62
N ASN A 366 22.35 -16.07 -26.44
CA ASN A 366 22.20 -17.06 -25.36
C ASN A 366 23.07 -16.78 -24.11
N GLU A 367 24.01 -15.82 -24.15
CA GLU A 367 24.89 -15.59 -22.99
C GLU A 367 24.23 -14.75 -21.89
N ASP A 368 23.19 -13.96 -22.20
CA ASP A 368 22.47 -13.18 -21.19
C ASP A 368 21.56 -14.03 -20.27
N LYS A 369 21.30 -15.30 -20.63
CA LYS A 369 20.61 -16.26 -19.73
C LYS A 369 21.49 -16.76 -18.58
N GLY A 370 22.81 -16.49 -18.62
CA GLY A 370 23.76 -16.91 -17.60
C GLY A 370 23.92 -15.96 -16.42
N ALA A 371 23.41 -14.72 -16.52
CA ALA A 371 23.51 -13.77 -15.39
C ALA A 371 22.56 -14.11 -14.22
N ASN A 372 21.63 -15.04 -14.40
CA ASN A 372 20.77 -15.55 -13.32
C ASN A 372 21.45 -16.61 -12.41
N ALA A 373 22.74 -16.89 -12.60
CA ALA A 373 23.46 -17.92 -11.85
C ALA A 373 24.18 -17.39 -10.58
N LEU A 374 23.94 -16.15 -10.14
CA LEU A 374 24.62 -15.57 -8.97
C LEU A 374 23.63 -15.17 -7.86
N LEU A 375 22.78 -16.11 -7.45
CA LEU A 375 22.36 -16.15 -6.05
C LEU A 375 22.76 -17.53 -5.51
N PRO A 376 23.86 -17.64 -4.79
CA PRO A 376 24.22 -18.91 -4.17
C PRO A 376 23.25 -19.19 -3.03
N ASN A 377 22.48 -20.28 -3.14
CA ASN A 377 22.05 -21.04 -1.98
C ASN A 377 23.33 -21.53 -1.30
N GLY A 378 23.78 -20.86 -0.29
CA GLY A 378 25.00 -21.22 0.41
C GLY A 378 25.15 -20.45 1.70
N THR A 379 24.72 -21.07 2.80
CA THR A 379 25.14 -20.79 4.15
C THR A 379 26.65 -20.62 4.22
N ALA A 380 27.11 -19.40 4.52
CA ALA A 380 28.47 -19.20 4.98
C ALA A 380 28.50 -19.27 6.51
N PRO A 381 29.43 -20.01 7.13
CA PRO A 381 29.59 -20.00 8.57
C PRO A 381 30.19 -18.67 9.01
N VAL A 382 29.59 -18.11 10.06
CA VAL A 382 30.14 -16.97 10.80
C VAL A 382 31.38 -17.44 11.53
N ALA A 383 32.49 -16.78 11.28
CA ALA A 383 33.65 -16.77 12.17
C ALA A 383 33.61 -15.48 13.00
#